data_c12881d0f68a6c32a8ae536995aa87d5
#
_entry.id   c12881d0f68a6c32a8ae536995aa87d5
#
_cell.length_a   1.000
_cell.length_b   1.000
_cell.length_c   1.000
_cell.angle_alpha   90.00
_cell.angle_beta   90.00
_cell.angle_gamma   90.00
#
_symmetry.space_group_name_H-M   'P 1'
#
loop_
_entity.id
_entity.type
_entity.pdbx_description
1 polymer ?
#
loop_
_entity_poly.entity_id
_entity_poly.type
_entity_poly.pdbx_seq_one_letter_code
_entity_poly.pdbx_strand_id
1 'polypeptide(L)'
;AQSQHNAGIALADEIWNLAELGYLEFQSSAALQNYLLENAFQVDKDLGGIPTAFVASYRSNGADDADPVIAILAEFDALPGLNQAATPFRSVFKEGGSGHACGHHLFGAASSTAAVALSQWLLANNVRATIKLVGTPAEEGGSGKVYLARAGVFDGVDVVLHWHPGDANSASPSSTTSNKSGRFTFTGRAAHAASAPDRGRSALDGVEAMNYMVNLMREHVPQTARLHYVITDGGDAPNIVPETAQVYYYVRHPERDRVVELFDRVVLAAEAAAMGTDTQVDVEVMHGNYPVLPNHTLARLVNDNLVAMGGISYTQEEQAFAETIRSTLI
;
A
#
# COMPACT_ATOMS: atom_id res chain seq x y z
N ALA A 1 -8.08 11.06 -24.51
CA ALA A 1 -7.17 11.41 -23.41
C ALA A 1 -7.28 12.91 -23.06
N GLN A 2 -7.10 13.82 -24.02
CA GLN A 2 -7.14 15.27 -23.76
C GLN A 2 -8.45 15.73 -23.10
N SER A 3 -9.60 15.17 -23.50
CA SER A 3 -10.92 15.52 -22.96
C SER A 3 -11.09 15.16 -21.47
N GLN A 4 -10.30 14.22 -20.96
CA GLN A 4 -10.36 13.76 -19.57
C GLN A 4 -9.33 14.44 -18.65
N HIS A 5 -8.46 15.31 -19.20
CA HIS A 5 -7.35 15.90 -18.46
C HIS A 5 -7.82 16.72 -17.24
N ASN A 6 -8.74 17.66 -17.45
CA ASN A 6 -9.23 18.51 -16.35
C ASN A 6 -10.03 17.71 -15.30
N ALA A 7 -10.80 16.72 -15.72
CA ALA A 7 -11.52 15.85 -14.79
C ALA A 7 -10.53 15.01 -13.93
N GLY A 8 -9.45 14.52 -14.56
CA GLY A 8 -8.40 13.80 -13.85
C GLY A 8 -7.67 14.65 -12.80
N ILE A 9 -7.37 15.91 -13.13
CA ILE A 9 -6.77 16.87 -12.18
C ILE A 9 -7.71 17.10 -11.01
N ALA A 10 -8.98 17.41 -11.28
CA ALA A 10 -9.97 17.68 -10.23
C ALA A 10 -10.16 16.46 -9.28
N LEU A 11 -10.19 15.25 -9.86
CA LEU A 11 -10.29 14.02 -9.10
C LEU A 11 -9.04 13.75 -8.24
N ALA A 12 -7.85 14.01 -8.78
CA ALA A 12 -6.60 13.90 -8.03
C ALA A 12 -6.53 14.89 -6.87
N ASP A 13 -6.93 16.15 -7.10
CA ASP A 13 -6.97 17.19 -6.07
C ASP A 13 -7.99 16.87 -4.97
N GLU A 14 -9.16 16.31 -5.33
CA GLU A 14 -10.17 15.86 -4.37
C GLU A 14 -9.59 14.78 -3.46
N ILE A 15 -9.01 13.71 -4.01
CA ILE A 15 -8.42 12.60 -3.25
C ILE A 15 -7.23 13.09 -2.40
N TRP A 16 -6.39 13.99 -2.94
CA TRP A 16 -5.31 14.62 -2.17
C TRP A 16 -5.82 15.32 -0.91
N ASN A 17 -6.91 16.06 -1.02
CA ASN A 17 -7.48 16.79 0.11
C ASN A 17 -8.17 15.89 1.13
N LEU A 18 -8.75 14.76 0.70
CA LEU A 18 -9.36 13.76 1.57
C LEU A 18 -8.30 13.02 2.40
N ALA A 19 -7.21 12.61 1.78
CA ALA A 19 -6.08 11.91 2.39
C ALA A 19 -6.49 10.82 3.38
N GLU A 20 -7.41 9.94 2.99
CA GLU A 20 -7.97 8.90 3.83
C GLU A 20 -7.00 7.71 3.95
N LEU A 21 -6.91 7.14 5.15
CA LEU A 21 -6.05 5.96 5.42
C LEU A 21 -6.66 4.68 4.88
N GLY A 22 -5.81 3.69 4.65
CA GLY A 22 -6.20 2.37 4.16
C GLY A 22 -7.35 1.74 4.97
N TYR A 23 -8.29 1.12 4.27
CA TYR A 23 -9.59 0.62 4.72
C TYR A 23 -10.61 1.69 5.17
N LEU A 24 -10.24 2.96 5.20
CA LEU A 24 -11.10 4.08 5.58
C LEU A 24 -11.31 5.07 4.43
N GLU A 25 -10.93 4.72 3.22
CA GLU A 25 -10.97 5.56 2.00
C GLU A 25 -12.39 5.69 1.41
N PHE A 26 -13.39 5.93 2.23
CA PHE A 26 -14.79 5.91 1.80
C PHE A 26 -15.12 7.00 0.79
N GLN A 27 -14.63 8.22 1.00
CA GLN A 27 -14.92 9.35 0.11
C GLN A 27 -14.08 9.27 -1.16
N SER A 28 -12.80 8.92 -1.04
CA SER A 28 -11.89 8.71 -2.18
C SER A 28 -12.39 7.62 -3.11
N SER A 29 -12.82 6.49 -2.53
CA SER A 29 -13.47 5.40 -3.27
C SER A 29 -14.74 5.87 -3.97
N ALA A 30 -15.61 6.62 -3.26
CA ALA A 30 -16.85 7.14 -3.83
C ALA A 30 -16.61 8.13 -4.97
N ALA A 31 -15.61 9.00 -4.87
CA ALA A 31 -15.23 9.95 -5.92
C ALA A 31 -14.82 9.21 -7.22
N LEU A 32 -13.95 8.19 -7.10
CA LEU A 32 -13.54 7.36 -8.23
C LEU A 32 -14.74 6.60 -8.85
N GLN A 33 -15.58 5.99 -8.02
CA GLN A 33 -16.78 5.27 -8.46
C GLN A 33 -17.75 6.19 -9.20
N ASN A 34 -18.04 7.38 -8.66
CA ASN A 34 -18.95 8.35 -9.28
C ASN A 34 -18.44 8.79 -10.65
N TYR A 35 -17.15 9.13 -10.75
CA TYR A 35 -16.53 9.47 -12.02
C TYR A 35 -16.69 8.36 -13.07
N LEU A 36 -16.53 7.09 -12.68
CA LEU A 36 -16.68 5.95 -13.59
C LEU A 36 -18.14 5.68 -13.97
N LEU A 37 -19.07 5.79 -13.02
CA LEU A 37 -20.52 5.69 -13.29
C LEU A 37 -20.99 6.75 -14.29
N GLU A 38 -20.55 7.99 -14.16
CA GLU A 38 -20.83 9.10 -15.09
C GLU A 38 -20.29 8.86 -16.50
N ASN A 39 -19.29 7.97 -16.63
CA ASN A 39 -18.66 7.59 -17.90
C ASN A 39 -19.07 6.17 -18.37
N ALA A 40 -20.28 5.73 -18.03
CA ALA A 40 -20.91 4.51 -18.50
C ALA A 40 -20.25 3.18 -18.04
N PHE A 41 -19.48 3.19 -16.95
CA PHE A 41 -19.03 1.97 -16.28
C PHE A 41 -20.13 1.46 -15.34
N GLN A 42 -20.20 0.14 -15.18
CA GLN A 42 -20.97 -0.52 -14.12
C GLN A 42 -20.06 -0.76 -12.92
N VAL A 43 -20.51 -0.49 -11.70
CA VAL A 43 -19.68 -0.57 -10.50
C VAL A 43 -20.21 -1.62 -9.53
N ASP A 44 -19.37 -2.61 -9.23
CA ASP A 44 -19.54 -3.58 -8.17
C ASP A 44 -18.73 -3.15 -6.95
N LYS A 45 -19.32 -3.17 -5.75
CA LYS A 45 -18.78 -2.62 -4.50
C LYS A 45 -18.57 -3.69 -3.45
N ASP A 46 -17.91 -3.31 -2.34
CA ASP A 46 -17.75 -4.13 -1.13
C ASP A 46 -17.08 -5.48 -1.42
N LEU A 47 -16.06 -5.49 -2.27
CA LEU A 47 -15.41 -6.69 -2.75
C LEU A 47 -14.35 -7.21 -1.77
N GLY A 48 -14.25 -8.54 -1.68
CA GLY A 48 -13.28 -9.18 -0.80
C GLY A 48 -13.48 -8.90 0.70
N GLY A 49 -14.68 -8.44 1.10
CA GLY A 49 -14.98 -8.02 2.47
C GLY A 49 -14.43 -6.63 2.82
N ILE A 50 -14.03 -5.85 1.82
CA ILE A 50 -13.48 -4.49 1.98
C ILE A 50 -14.51 -3.47 1.46
N PRO A 51 -15.14 -2.65 2.31
CA PRO A 51 -16.19 -1.71 1.91
C PRO A 51 -15.73 -0.64 0.90
N THR A 52 -14.43 -0.31 0.89
CA THR A 52 -13.87 0.70 -0.02
C THR A 52 -13.35 0.12 -1.34
N ALA A 53 -13.35 -1.23 -1.48
CA ALA A 53 -12.95 -1.90 -2.71
C ALA A 53 -14.09 -1.94 -3.73
N PHE A 54 -13.75 -1.77 -5.01
CA PHE A 54 -14.72 -1.84 -6.10
C PHE A 54 -14.09 -2.32 -7.41
N VAL A 55 -14.94 -2.80 -8.31
CA VAL A 55 -14.60 -3.01 -9.73
C VAL A 55 -15.58 -2.22 -10.58
N ALA A 56 -15.06 -1.37 -11.44
CA ALA A 56 -15.83 -0.69 -12.47
C ALA A 56 -15.59 -1.34 -13.83
N SER A 57 -16.63 -1.86 -14.45
CA SER A 57 -16.54 -2.62 -15.70
C SER A 57 -17.19 -1.86 -16.85
N TYR A 58 -16.53 -1.84 -18.01
CA TYR A 58 -17.07 -1.38 -19.27
C TYR A 58 -16.88 -2.47 -20.33
N ARG A 59 -17.96 -2.94 -20.93
CA ARG A 59 -17.93 -3.89 -22.04
C ARG A 59 -18.28 -3.16 -23.33
N SER A 60 -17.39 -3.20 -24.32
CA SER A 60 -17.63 -2.56 -25.60
C SER A 60 -18.75 -3.24 -26.40
N ASN A 61 -19.35 -2.52 -27.35
CA ASN A 61 -20.46 -3.05 -28.15
C ASN A 61 -20.07 -4.33 -28.90
N GLY A 62 -20.90 -5.37 -28.73
CA GLY A 62 -20.71 -6.66 -29.38
C GLY A 62 -19.59 -7.52 -28.77
N ALA A 63 -18.95 -7.09 -27.69
CA ALA A 63 -17.99 -7.92 -26.97
C ALA A 63 -18.70 -9.07 -26.22
N ASP A 64 -18.08 -10.24 -26.20
CA ASP A 64 -18.53 -11.42 -25.48
C ASP A 64 -17.42 -11.99 -24.56
N ASP A 65 -17.65 -13.13 -23.94
CA ASP A 65 -16.73 -13.71 -22.96
C ASP A 65 -15.45 -14.30 -23.58
N ALA A 66 -15.35 -14.35 -24.91
CA ALA A 66 -14.13 -14.75 -25.62
C ALA A 66 -13.24 -13.56 -25.99
N ASP A 67 -13.74 -12.34 -25.80
CA ASP A 67 -12.96 -11.13 -26.07
C ASP A 67 -12.04 -10.74 -24.88
N PRO A 68 -10.93 -10.05 -25.15
CA PRO A 68 -9.96 -9.70 -24.10
C PRO A 68 -10.56 -8.92 -22.93
N VAL A 69 -10.16 -9.30 -21.71
CA VAL A 69 -10.48 -8.60 -20.46
C VAL A 69 -9.21 -7.96 -19.91
N ILE A 70 -9.18 -6.62 -19.87
CA ILE A 70 -8.05 -5.83 -19.41
C ILE A 70 -8.41 -5.17 -18.08
N ALA A 71 -7.67 -5.48 -17.03
CA ALA A 71 -7.78 -4.80 -15.74
C ALA A 71 -6.73 -3.69 -15.61
N ILE A 72 -7.14 -2.56 -15.05
CA ILE A 72 -6.28 -1.44 -14.67
C ILE A 72 -6.44 -1.26 -13.16
N LEU A 73 -5.33 -1.27 -12.42
CA LEU A 73 -5.37 -1.08 -10.97
C LEU A 73 -5.41 0.40 -10.62
N ALA A 74 -6.03 0.72 -9.48
CA ALA A 74 -6.11 2.07 -8.93
C ALA A 74 -5.98 2.02 -7.41
N GLU A 75 -4.91 2.60 -6.87
CA GLU A 75 -4.69 2.83 -5.45
C GLU A 75 -5.12 4.25 -5.09
N PHE A 76 -5.57 4.47 -3.85
CA PHE A 76 -6.08 5.78 -3.41
C PHE A 76 -6.00 6.01 -1.90
N ASP A 77 -5.25 5.18 -1.16
CA ASP A 77 -5.00 5.33 0.27
C ASP A 77 -3.82 6.26 0.56
N ALA A 78 -3.88 6.94 1.73
CA ALA A 78 -2.86 7.86 2.21
C ALA A 78 -2.05 7.26 3.36
N LEU A 79 -0.91 7.89 3.67
CA LEU A 79 -0.02 7.52 4.77
C LEU A 79 -0.28 8.36 6.02
N PRO A 80 -0.21 7.76 7.23
CA PRO A 80 -0.42 8.48 8.48
C PRO A 80 0.73 9.46 8.79
N GLY A 81 0.40 10.62 9.32
CA GLY A 81 1.39 11.60 9.80
C GLY A 81 2.17 12.36 8.72
N LEU A 82 1.83 12.18 7.44
CA LEU A 82 2.53 12.76 6.30
C LEU A 82 1.73 13.87 5.60
N ASN A 83 0.93 14.61 6.39
CA ASN A 83 0.18 15.74 5.88
C ASN A 83 1.11 16.84 5.36
N GLN A 84 0.87 17.30 4.12
CA GLN A 84 1.72 18.25 3.42
C GLN A 84 0.88 19.17 2.53
N ALA A 85 1.13 20.48 2.61
CA ALA A 85 0.55 21.44 1.68
C ALA A 85 1.21 21.32 0.28
N ALA A 86 0.50 21.80 -0.75
CA ALA A 86 1.02 21.84 -2.13
C ALA A 86 2.08 22.95 -2.29
N THR A 87 3.20 22.83 -1.58
CA THR A 87 4.33 23.77 -1.58
C THR A 87 5.65 23.01 -1.75
N PRO A 88 6.69 23.62 -2.33
CA PRO A 88 7.97 22.95 -2.57
C PRO A 88 8.85 22.82 -1.32
N PHE A 89 8.33 23.06 -0.15
CA PHE A 89 9.01 22.93 1.15
C PHE A 89 8.07 22.29 2.17
N ARG A 90 8.65 21.75 3.25
CA ARG A 90 7.87 21.12 4.31
C ARG A 90 6.89 22.12 4.93
N SER A 91 5.60 21.85 4.77
CA SER A 91 4.52 22.68 5.28
C SER A 91 3.34 21.80 5.68
N VAL A 92 3.23 21.53 6.98
CA VAL A 92 2.12 20.73 7.54
C VAL A 92 0.95 21.68 7.82
N PHE A 93 -0.23 21.40 7.26
CA PHE A 93 -1.43 22.19 7.50
C PHE A 93 -2.39 21.54 8.52
N LYS A 94 -2.17 20.26 8.86
CA LYS A 94 -2.91 19.54 9.91
C LYS A 94 -1.94 18.64 10.67
N GLU A 95 -1.58 19.01 11.88
CA GLU A 95 -0.67 18.22 12.72
C GLU A 95 -1.21 16.80 12.95
N GLY A 96 -0.35 15.79 12.76
CA GLY A 96 -0.72 14.38 12.83
C GLY A 96 -1.63 13.89 11.70
N GLY A 97 -1.99 14.74 10.75
CA GLY A 97 -2.84 14.40 9.62
C GLY A 97 -2.15 13.46 8.62
N SER A 98 -2.94 12.68 7.93
CA SER A 98 -2.50 11.82 6.82
C SER A 98 -2.21 12.62 5.55
N GLY A 99 -1.44 12.04 4.61
CA GLY A 99 -1.10 12.67 3.34
C GLY A 99 -0.66 11.67 2.29
N HIS A 100 -0.78 12.06 1.01
CA HIS A 100 -0.44 11.22 -0.14
C HIS A 100 1.05 11.28 -0.51
N ALA A 101 1.93 10.91 0.42
CA ALA A 101 3.37 10.90 0.16
C ALA A 101 3.80 9.86 -0.89
N CYS A 102 3.03 8.80 -1.09
CA CYS A 102 3.25 7.77 -2.10
C CYS A 102 2.60 8.10 -3.47
N GLY A 103 1.79 9.16 -3.54
CA GLY A 103 1.16 9.61 -4.78
C GLY A 103 -0.08 8.83 -5.22
N HIS A 104 -0.73 8.07 -4.34
CA HIS A 104 -1.89 7.26 -4.69
C HIS A 104 -3.11 8.09 -5.17
N HIS A 105 -3.23 9.36 -4.78
CA HIS A 105 -4.21 10.28 -5.36
C HIS A 105 -4.06 10.44 -6.88
N LEU A 106 -2.79 10.50 -7.37
CA LEU A 106 -2.49 10.51 -8.80
C LEU A 106 -2.78 9.16 -9.43
N PHE A 107 -2.42 8.07 -8.73
CA PHE A 107 -2.62 6.72 -9.22
C PHE A 107 -4.11 6.41 -9.45
N GLY A 108 -4.96 6.65 -8.47
CA GLY A 108 -6.40 6.46 -8.59
C GLY A 108 -7.04 7.27 -9.70
N ALA A 109 -6.75 8.58 -9.72
CA ALA A 109 -7.30 9.51 -10.71
C ALA A 109 -6.83 9.21 -12.14
N ALA A 110 -5.52 9.01 -12.36
CA ALA A 110 -5.00 8.78 -13.70
C ALA A 110 -5.40 7.40 -14.25
N SER A 111 -5.45 6.36 -13.42
CA SER A 111 -5.96 5.04 -13.82
C SER A 111 -7.44 5.12 -14.24
N SER A 112 -8.27 5.84 -13.49
CA SER A 112 -9.69 6.02 -13.81
C SER A 112 -9.89 6.79 -15.11
N THR A 113 -9.14 7.88 -15.31
CA THR A 113 -9.20 8.64 -16.56
C THR A 113 -8.65 7.87 -17.76
N ALA A 114 -7.65 7.04 -17.58
CA ALA A 114 -7.13 6.13 -18.60
C ALA A 114 -8.17 5.07 -19.00
N ALA A 115 -8.86 4.47 -18.03
CA ALA A 115 -9.94 3.51 -18.29
C ALA A 115 -11.08 4.14 -19.11
N VAL A 116 -11.50 5.37 -18.77
CA VAL A 116 -12.51 6.12 -19.53
C VAL A 116 -12.01 6.47 -20.92
N ALA A 117 -10.78 6.95 -21.08
CA ALA A 117 -10.21 7.24 -22.40
C ALA A 117 -10.14 5.99 -23.28
N LEU A 118 -9.77 4.83 -22.70
CA LEU A 118 -9.74 3.55 -23.40
C LEU A 118 -11.13 3.09 -23.80
N SER A 119 -12.16 3.23 -22.95
CA SER A 119 -13.54 2.87 -23.30
C SER A 119 -14.07 3.70 -24.50
N GLN A 120 -13.76 5.00 -24.52
CA GLN A 120 -14.10 5.87 -25.64
C GLN A 120 -13.35 5.47 -26.93
N TRP A 121 -12.10 5.08 -26.83
CA TRP A 121 -11.31 4.60 -27.97
C TRP A 121 -11.86 3.26 -28.51
N LEU A 122 -12.21 2.31 -27.66
CA LEU A 122 -12.83 1.03 -28.06
C LEU A 122 -14.12 1.29 -28.84
N LEU A 123 -14.98 2.17 -28.33
CA LEU A 123 -16.22 2.56 -28.99
C LEU A 123 -15.98 3.20 -30.36
N ALA A 124 -15.06 4.18 -30.44
CA ALA A 124 -14.76 4.92 -31.67
C ALA A 124 -14.15 4.05 -32.77
N ASN A 125 -13.43 2.98 -32.39
CA ASN A 125 -12.73 2.10 -33.32
C ASN A 125 -13.44 0.75 -33.52
N ASN A 126 -14.60 0.51 -32.89
CA ASN A 126 -15.34 -0.76 -32.94
C ASN A 126 -14.46 -1.97 -32.51
N VAL A 127 -13.63 -1.79 -31.51
CA VAL A 127 -12.80 -2.84 -30.93
C VAL A 127 -13.55 -3.53 -29.80
N ARG A 128 -13.57 -4.87 -29.80
CA ARG A 128 -14.25 -5.67 -28.79
C ARG A 128 -13.29 -5.99 -27.64
N ALA A 129 -13.65 -5.58 -26.44
CA ALA A 129 -12.92 -5.89 -25.22
C ALA A 129 -13.79 -5.52 -23.99
N THR A 130 -13.41 -6.04 -22.84
CA THR A 130 -13.89 -5.61 -21.53
C THR A 130 -12.77 -4.89 -20.77
N ILE A 131 -13.06 -3.71 -20.22
CA ILE A 131 -12.17 -2.99 -19.32
C ILE A 131 -12.70 -3.15 -17.90
N LYS A 132 -11.84 -3.50 -16.97
CA LYS A 132 -12.11 -3.47 -15.54
C LYS A 132 -11.16 -2.47 -14.88
N LEU A 133 -11.66 -1.38 -14.30
CA LEU A 133 -10.90 -0.61 -13.34
C LEU A 133 -11.10 -1.24 -11.96
N VAL A 134 -10.03 -1.66 -11.33
CA VAL A 134 -10.07 -2.30 -10.00
C VAL A 134 -9.56 -1.30 -8.97
N GLY A 135 -10.46 -0.77 -8.16
CA GLY A 135 -10.14 0.05 -7.00
C GLY A 135 -9.56 -0.82 -5.90
N THR A 136 -8.27 -0.65 -5.62
CA THR A 136 -7.48 -1.48 -4.72
C THR A 136 -7.06 -0.69 -3.48
N PRO A 137 -7.94 -0.61 -2.45
CA PRO A 137 -7.68 0.14 -1.22
C PRO A 137 -6.59 -0.50 -0.38
N ALA A 138 -6.10 0.26 0.62
CA ALA A 138 -5.22 -0.20 1.67
C ALA A 138 -3.93 -0.87 1.16
N GLU A 139 -3.24 -0.26 0.18
CA GLU A 139 -1.93 -0.75 -0.27
C GLU A 139 -0.90 -0.56 0.85
N GLU A 140 -0.93 0.58 1.54
CA GLU A 140 -0.01 0.99 2.60
C GLU A 140 -0.18 0.14 3.88
N GLY A 141 0.32 -1.08 3.82
CA GLY A 141 0.35 -2.00 4.97
C GLY A 141 -0.91 -2.83 5.20
N GLY A 142 -1.96 -2.66 4.39
CA GLY A 142 -3.20 -3.43 4.48
C GLY A 142 -3.29 -4.62 3.51
N SER A 143 -2.55 -4.56 2.38
CA SER A 143 -2.55 -5.59 1.32
C SER A 143 -3.93 -5.87 0.73
N GLY A 144 -4.74 -4.84 0.47
CA GLY A 144 -6.10 -4.97 -0.06
C GLY A 144 -6.19 -5.82 -1.33
N LYS A 145 -5.19 -5.72 -2.23
CA LYS A 145 -5.11 -6.56 -3.45
C LYS A 145 -5.10 -8.07 -3.18
N VAL A 146 -4.53 -8.50 -2.05
CA VAL A 146 -4.49 -9.92 -1.67
C VAL A 146 -5.90 -10.44 -1.38
N TYR A 147 -6.71 -9.63 -0.68
CA TYR A 147 -8.11 -9.98 -0.40
C TYR A 147 -8.95 -10.02 -1.68
N LEU A 148 -8.74 -9.06 -2.59
CA LEU A 148 -9.41 -9.03 -3.90
C LEU A 148 -9.04 -10.24 -4.76
N ALA A 149 -7.77 -10.62 -4.78
CA ALA A 149 -7.32 -11.83 -5.49
C ALA A 149 -7.95 -13.09 -4.90
N ARG A 150 -8.02 -13.22 -3.57
CA ARG A 150 -8.69 -14.35 -2.88
C ARG A 150 -10.19 -14.39 -3.16
N ALA A 151 -10.82 -13.24 -3.38
CA ALA A 151 -12.24 -13.13 -3.73
C ALA A 151 -12.52 -13.39 -5.21
N GLY A 152 -11.51 -13.73 -6.03
CA GLY A 152 -11.67 -14.04 -7.44
C GLY A 152 -11.89 -12.81 -8.34
N VAL A 153 -11.58 -11.59 -7.87
CA VAL A 153 -11.79 -10.35 -8.66
C VAL A 153 -11.03 -10.37 -9.98
N PHE A 154 -9.91 -11.07 -10.02
CA PHE A 154 -9.06 -11.20 -11.22
C PHE A 154 -9.35 -12.44 -12.06
N ASP A 155 -10.36 -13.25 -11.70
CA ASP A 155 -10.75 -14.42 -12.49
C ASP A 155 -11.26 -13.97 -13.87
N GLY A 156 -10.77 -14.64 -14.92
CA GLY A 156 -11.09 -14.29 -16.30
C GLY A 156 -10.49 -12.98 -16.81
N VAL A 157 -9.51 -12.41 -16.11
CA VAL A 157 -8.72 -11.26 -16.59
C VAL A 157 -7.51 -11.76 -17.36
N ASP A 158 -7.32 -11.30 -18.61
CA ASP A 158 -6.19 -11.69 -19.46
C ASP A 158 -4.93 -10.86 -19.19
N VAL A 159 -5.12 -9.57 -18.88
CA VAL A 159 -4.02 -8.62 -18.66
C VAL A 159 -4.35 -7.71 -17.49
N VAL A 160 -3.39 -7.54 -16.57
CA VAL A 160 -3.44 -6.54 -15.50
C VAL A 160 -2.37 -5.49 -15.76
N LEU A 161 -2.77 -4.22 -15.84
CA LEU A 161 -1.90 -3.07 -15.97
C LEU A 161 -1.84 -2.32 -14.64
N HIS A 162 -0.62 -2.00 -14.24
CA HIS A 162 -0.30 -1.28 -13.01
C HIS A 162 0.79 -0.24 -13.30
N TRP A 163 0.74 0.89 -12.63
CA TRP A 163 1.79 1.88 -12.63
C TRP A 163 1.92 2.48 -11.24
N HIS A 164 2.98 3.19 -10.98
CA HIS A 164 3.15 3.88 -9.70
C HIS A 164 3.86 5.22 -9.93
N PRO A 165 3.45 6.31 -9.26
CA PRO A 165 4.18 7.58 -9.31
C PRO A 165 5.64 7.41 -8.91
N GLY A 166 6.54 8.05 -9.66
CA GLY A 166 7.98 7.97 -9.45
C GLY A 166 8.70 9.19 -10.01
N ASP A 167 10.01 9.22 -9.85
CA ASP A 167 10.88 10.32 -10.29
C ASP A 167 11.33 10.19 -11.76
N ALA A 168 10.98 9.09 -12.41
CA ALA A 168 11.32 8.84 -13.81
C ALA A 168 10.23 8.02 -14.50
N ASN A 169 9.99 8.33 -15.80
CA ASN A 169 9.17 7.52 -16.67
C ASN A 169 9.94 6.26 -17.07
N SER A 170 9.53 5.10 -16.58
CA SER A 170 10.16 3.83 -16.90
C SER A 170 9.16 2.69 -16.93
N ALA A 171 9.47 1.65 -17.70
CA ALA A 171 8.73 0.38 -17.72
C ALA A 171 9.73 -0.74 -17.39
N SER A 172 10.06 -0.89 -16.11
CA SER A 172 11.01 -1.90 -15.66
C SER A 172 10.31 -3.22 -15.30
N PRO A 173 10.73 -4.35 -15.86
CA PRO A 173 10.25 -5.68 -15.48
C PRO A 173 10.97 -6.18 -14.22
N SER A 174 11.07 -5.36 -13.19
CA SER A 174 11.73 -5.71 -11.93
C SER A 174 10.78 -6.43 -10.98
N SER A 175 11.31 -7.36 -10.19
CA SER A 175 10.63 -7.94 -9.06
C SER A 175 10.75 -7.04 -7.84
N THR A 176 9.88 -7.27 -6.86
CA THR A 176 9.91 -6.63 -5.54
C THR A 176 10.28 -7.65 -4.45
N THR A 177 10.31 -7.24 -3.19
CA THR A 177 10.41 -8.19 -2.08
C THR A 177 9.03 -8.70 -1.66
N SER A 178 8.95 -9.98 -1.31
CA SER A 178 7.86 -10.53 -0.52
C SER A 178 7.92 -9.96 0.89
N ASN A 179 6.77 -9.86 1.55
CA ASN A 179 6.66 -9.33 2.90
C ASN A 179 5.69 -10.17 3.74
N LYS A 180 5.98 -10.33 5.03
CA LYS A 180 5.04 -10.81 6.05
C LYS A 180 5.21 -9.96 7.29
N SER A 181 4.10 -9.51 7.88
CA SER A 181 4.12 -8.64 9.03
C SER A 181 3.23 -9.13 10.15
N GLY A 182 3.58 -8.78 11.38
CA GLY A 182 2.81 -9.16 12.56
C GLY A 182 3.01 -8.23 13.72
N ARG A 183 1.97 -8.08 14.52
CA ARG A 183 2.01 -7.45 15.83
C ARG A 183 2.21 -8.52 16.88
N PHE A 184 3.08 -8.23 17.83
CA PHE A 184 3.42 -9.06 18.96
C PHE A 184 3.03 -8.28 20.21
N THR A 185 1.94 -8.70 20.85
CA THR A 185 1.42 -8.06 22.06
C THR A 185 1.80 -8.90 23.27
N PHE A 186 2.66 -8.33 24.10
CA PHE A 186 3.05 -8.96 25.37
C PHE A 186 2.10 -8.53 26.48
N THR A 187 1.76 -9.47 27.34
CA THR A 187 0.96 -9.26 28.55
C THR A 187 1.72 -9.76 29.77
N GLY A 188 1.90 -8.89 30.73
CA GLY A 188 2.58 -9.18 31.98
C GLY A 188 1.68 -8.91 33.20
N ARG A 189 2.24 -8.27 34.22
CA ARG A 189 1.53 -7.94 35.44
C ARG A 189 2.01 -6.60 35.99
N ALA A 190 1.10 -5.65 36.13
CA ALA A 190 1.40 -4.34 36.70
C ALA A 190 1.81 -4.44 38.18
N ALA A 191 2.71 -3.58 38.57
CA ALA A 191 3.10 -3.36 39.96
C ALA A 191 3.70 -1.95 40.13
N HIS A 192 3.75 -1.48 41.37
CA HIS A 192 4.51 -0.26 41.66
C HIS A 192 6.01 -0.54 41.58
N ALA A 193 6.70 0.08 40.61
CA ALA A 193 8.08 -0.28 40.26
C ALA A 193 9.11 -0.06 41.42
N ALA A 194 8.83 0.82 42.38
CA ALA A 194 9.70 1.06 43.52
C ALA A 194 9.29 0.29 44.78
N SER A 195 7.99 0.15 45.06
CA SER A 195 7.51 -0.42 46.35
C SER A 195 7.15 -1.93 46.31
N ALA A 196 6.89 -2.46 45.10
CA ALA A 196 6.53 -3.86 44.93
C ALA A 196 7.02 -4.42 43.58
N PRO A 197 8.30 -4.22 43.17
CA PRO A 197 8.80 -4.64 41.87
C PRO A 197 8.76 -6.18 41.70
N ASP A 198 8.95 -6.92 42.77
CA ASP A 198 8.91 -8.39 42.79
C ASP A 198 7.54 -8.99 42.41
N ARG A 199 6.47 -8.19 42.51
CA ARG A 199 5.11 -8.58 42.12
C ARG A 199 4.82 -8.32 40.64
N GLY A 200 5.62 -7.47 39.97
CA GLY A 200 5.47 -7.11 38.55
C GLY A 200 6.06 -8.14 37.60
N ARG A 201 5.55 -8.13 36.38
CA ARG A 201 6.15 -8.76 35.20
C ARG A 201 5.98 -7.79 34.05
N SER A 202 7.09 -7.22 33.60
CA SER A 202 7.06 -6.16 32.59
C SER A 202 6.82 -6.76 31.21
N ALA A 203 5.72 -6.38 30.58
CA ALA A 203 5.47 -6.71 29.18
C ALA A 203 6.50 -6.05 28.26
N LEU A 204 7.01 -4.84 28.63
CA LEU A 204 8.06 -4.17 27.87
C LEU A 204 9.38 -4.97 27.91
N ASP A 205 9.73 -5.61 29.01
CA ASP A 205 10.91 -6.49 29.06
C ASP A 205 10.78 -7.66 28.06
N GLY A 206 9.57 -8.19 27.88
CA GLY A 206 9.27 -9.19 26.86
C GLY A 206 9.54 -8.66 25.45
N VAL A 207 9.08 -7.45 25.14
CA VAL A 207 9.35 -6.78 23.85
C VAL A 207 10.84 -6.52 23.66
N GLU A 208 11.54 -6.01 24.67
CA GLU A 208 12.98 -5.74 24.57
C GLU A 208 13.80 -7.02 24.39
N ALA A 209 13.48 -8.09 25.14
CA ALA A 209 14.11 -9.40 24.99
C ALA A 209 13.90 -9.99 23.60
N MET A 210 12.68 -9.94 23.08
CA MET A 210 12.38 -10.33 21.69
C MET A 210 13.22 -9.53 20.69
N ASN A 211 13.22 -8.21 20.79
CA ASN A 211 13.96 -7.33 19.89
C ASN A 211 15.46 -7.62 19.93
N TYR A 212 16.01 -7.88 21.11
CA TYR A 212 17.40 -8.26 21.27
C TYR A 212 17.72 -9.58 20.55
N MET A 213 16.90 -10.63 20.74
CA MET A 213 17.07 -11.93 20.06
C MET A 213 16.98 -11.79 18.54
N VAL A 214 16.01 -11.02 18.04
CA VAL A 214 15.87 -10.77 16.60
C VAL A 214 17.07 -9.98 16.05
N ASN A 215 17.61 -9.03 16.81
CA ASN A 215 18.83 -8.30 16.40
C ASN A 215 20.04 -9.24 16.31
N LEU A 216 20.23 -10.19 17.24
CA LEU A 216 21.24 -11.24 17.13
C LEU A 216 21.01 -12.14 15.91
N MET A 217 19.76 -12.45 15.58
CA MET A 217 19.41 -13.27 14.42
C MET A 217 19.84 -12.62 13.10
N ARG A 218 19.94 -11.28 13.02
CA ARG A 218 20.32 -10.54 11.79
C ARG A 218 21.69 -10.94 11.25
N GLU A 219 22.60 -11.40 12.10
CA GLU A 219 23.93 -11.92 11.69
C GLU A 219 23.82 -13.27 10.93
N HIS A 220 22.67 -13.95 11.00
CA HIS A 220 22.48 -15.31 10.54
C HIS A 220 21.28 -15.44 9.60
N VAL A 221 21.04 -14.41 8.77
CA VAL A 221 20.02 -14.38 7.73
C VAL A 221 20.63 -14.02 6.38
N PRO A 222 19.97 -14.36 5.24
CA PRO A 222 20.44 -13.94 3.92
C PRO A 222 20.65 -12.42 3.85
N GLN A 223 21.69 -11.97 3.15
CA GLN A 223 22.01 -10.54 3.00
C GLN A 223 20.86 -9.73 2.38
N THR A 224 20.01 -10.36 1.59
CA THR A 224 18.83 -9.77 0.97
C THR A 224 17.62 -9.66 1.90
N ALA A 225 17.68 -10.31 3.09
CA ALA A 225 16.61 -10.22 4.08
C ALA A 225 16.58 -8.83 4.75
N ARG A 226 15.37 -8.39 5.12
CA ARG A 226 15.17 -7.18 5.92
C ARG A 226 14.16 -7.48 7.02
N LEU A 227 14.54 -7.13 8.25
CA LEU A 227 13.68 -7.22 9.43
C LEU A 227 13.60 -5.83 10.05
N HIS A 228 12.40 -5.27 10.09
CA HIS A 228 12.16 -3.93 10.64
C HIS A 228 11.13 -4.04 11.75
N TYR A 229 11.21 -3.16 12.74
CA TYR A 229 10.17 -3.07 13.77
C TYR A 229 10.02 -1.66 14.31
N VAL A 230 8.86 -1.43 14.91
CA VAL A 230 8.59 -0.30 15.78
C VAL A 230 7.89 -0.79 17.04
N ILE A 231 8.23 -0.22 18.20
CA ILE A 231 7.47 -0.43 19.43
C ILE A 231 6.26 0.51 19.33
N THR A 232 5.06 -0.05 19.31
CA THR A 232 3.80 0.68 19.17
C THR A 232 3.17 0.99 20.51
N ASP A 233 3.52 0.22 21.55
CA ASP A 233 3.15 0.47 22.94
C ASP A 233 4.31 0.03 23.86
N GLY A 234 4.74 0.89 24.77
CA GLY A 234 5.81 0.62 25.73
C GLY A 234 5.42 0.90 27.17
N GLY A 235 4.14 1.16 27.45
CA GLY A 235 3.62 1.57 28.76
C GLY A 235 3.58 3.08 28.97
N ASP A 236 2.96 3.55 30.06
CA ASP A 236 2.61 4.96 30.25
C ASP A 236 3.58 5.74 31.16
N ALA A 237 4.11 5.10 32.21
CA ALA A 237 4.92 5.79 33.20
C ALA A 237 5.99 4.89 33.83
N PRO A 238 7.23 5.41 34.07
CA PRO A 238 8.36 4.57 34.53
C PRO A 238 8.22 4.04 35.96
N ASN A 239 7.31 4.57 36.75
CA ASN A 239 7.01 4.11 38.12
C ASN A 239 5.93 3.01 38.18
N ILE A 240 5.40 2.59 37.01
CA ILE A 240 4.45 1.48 36.88
C ILE A 240 5.09 0.41 35.98
N VAL A 241 5.18 -0.83 36.45
CA VAL A 241 5.61 -1.94 35.61
C VAL A 241 4.56 -2.14 34.51
N PRO A 242 4.92 -2.08 33.21
CA PRO A 242 3.97 -2.19 32.11
C PRO A 242 3.27 -3.54 32.09
N GLU A 243 1.94 -3.53 32.12
CA GLU A 243 1.12 -4.75 32.00
C GLU A 243 0.98 -5.18 30.55
N THR A 244 0.98 -4.22 29.61
CA THR A 244 0.92 -4.44 28.18
C THR A 244 2.06 -3.72 27.47
N ALA A 245 2.59 -4.35 26.41
CA ALA A 245 3.50 -3.71 25.48
C ALA A 245 3.36 -4.38 24.11
N GLN A 246 3.59 -3.62 23.03
CA GLN A 246 3.42 -4.13 21.68
C GLN A 246 4.56 -3.69 20.76
N VAL A 247 4.99 -4.62 19.90
CA VAL A 247 5.93 -4.37 18.82
C VAL A 247 5.38 -4.85 17.49
N TYR A 248 5.57 -4.07 16.43
CA TYR A 248 5.13 -4.39 15.07
C TYR A 248 6.33 -4.66 14.18
N TYR A 249 6.36 -5.86 13.56
CA TYR A 249 7.45 -6.35 12.72
C TYR A 249 7.06 -6.46 11.25
N TYR A 250 8.02 -6.12 10.37
CA TYR A 250 8.05 -6.47 8.95
C TYR A 250 9.23 -7.38 8.68
N VAL A 251 8.97 -8.49 7.96
CA VAL A 251 9.99 -9.42 7.47
C VAL A 251 9.91 -9.46 5.95
N ARG A 252 11.02 -9.14 5.28
CA ARG A 252 11.08 -9.03 3.81
C ARG A 252 12.22 -9.85 3.24
N HIS A 253 11.97 -10.49 2.09
CA HIS A 253 12.97 -11.19 1.27
C HIS A 253 12.46 -11.30 -0.18
N PRO A 254 13.33 -11.35 -1.22
CA PRO A 254 12.89 -11.59 -2.59
C PRO A 254 12.12 -12.90 -2.77
N GLU A 255 12.45 -13.95 -2.02
CA GLU A 255 11.79 -15.25 -2.05
C GLU A 255 10.77 -15.38 -0.91
N ARG A 256 9.52 -15.69 -1.26
CA ARG A 256 8.41 -15.84 -0.32
C ARG A 256 8.68 -16.89 0.76
N ASP A 257 9.25 -18.03 0.40
CA ASP A 257 9.47 -19.12 1.35
C ASP A 257 10.48 -18.74 2.43
N ARG A 258 11.48 -17.92 2.07
CA ARG A 258 12.40 -17.33 3.05
C ARG A 258 11.73 -16.35 4.00
N VAL A 259 10.74 -15.59 3.51
CA VAL A 259 9.95 -14.70 4.39
C VAL A 259 9.19 -15.51 5.42
N VAL A 260 8.58 -16.63 5.03
CA VAL A 260 7.85 -17.50 5.96
C VAL A 260 8.82 -18.08 7.01
N GLU A 261 9.93 -18.66 6.58
CA GLU A 261 10.97 -19.21 7.48
C GLU A 261 11.49 -18.19 8.48
N LEU A 262 11.81 -16.98 8.00
CA LEU A 262 12.33 -15.90 8.86
C LEU A 262 11.27 -15.38 9.82
N PHE A 263 10.02 -15.26 9.38
CA PHE A 263 8.92 -14.83 10.24
C PHE A 263 8.64 -15.84 11.36
N ASP A 264 8.70 -17.15 11.06
CA ASP A 264 8.54 -18.21 12.07
C ASP A 264 9.67 -18.16 13.11
N ARG A 265 10.91 -17.78 12.70
CA ARG A 265 12.01 -17.53 13.66
C ARG A 265 11.77 -16.30 14.53
N VAL A 266 11.11 -15.25 14.00
CA VAL A 266 10.72 -14.07 14.78
C VAL A 266 9.65 -14.45 15.81
N VAL A 267 8.68 -15.31 15.44
CA VAL A 267 7.69 -15.85 16.36
C VAL A 267 8.35 -16.66 17.50
N LEU A 268 9.30 -17.54 17.16
CA LEU A 268 10.05 -18.30 18.19
C LEU A 268 10.82 -17.37 19.14
N ALA A 269 11.38 -16.26 18.65
CA ALA A 269 12.04 -15.28 19.50
C ALA A 269 11.04 -14.60 20.47
N ALA A 270 9.82 -14.32 20.02
CA ALA A 270 8.77 -13.76 20.86
C ALA A 270 8.33 -14.76 21.95
N GLU A 271 8.11 -16.02 21.60
CA GLU A 271 7.74 -17.07 22.54
C GLU A 271 8.84 -17.30 23.60
N ALA A 272 10.11 -17.36 23.17
CA ALA A 272 11.25 -17.49 24.07
C ALA A 272 11.41 -16.28 25.01
N ALA A 273 11.16 -15.06 24.50
CA ALA A 273 11.17 -13.84 25.29
C ALA A 273 10.06 -13.85 26.34
N ALA A 274 8.84 -14.22 25.97
CA ALA A 274 7.71 -14.34 26.89
C ALA A 274 7.99 -15.36 28.01
N MET A 275 8.56 -16.52 27.65
CA MET A 275 8.97 -17.55 28.62
C MET A 275 10.04 -17.00 29.58
N GLY A 276 11.04 -16.30 29.07
CA GLY A 276 12.17 -15.78 29.87
C GLY A 276 11.81 -14.63 30.80
N THR A 277 10.77 -13.86 30.46
CA THR A 277 10.29 -12.71 31.24
C THR A 277 9.05 -13.01 32.10
N ASP A 278 8.58 -14.26 32.12
CA ASP A 278 7.35 -14.69 32.80
C ASP A 278 6.14 -13.84 32.39
N THR A 279 6.02 -13.59 31.07
CA THR A 279 4.91 -12.88 30.40
C THR A 279 4.21 -13.81 29.41
N GLN A 280 3.17 -13.31 28.75
CA GLN A 280 2.50 -14.01 27.65
C GLN A 280 2.67 -13.18 26.37
N VAL A 281 2.67 -13.82 25.21
CA VAL A 281 2.68 -13.14 23.91
C VAL A 281 1.54 -13.65 23.03
N ASP A 282 0.80 -12.71 22.44
CA ASP A 282 -0.12 -12.95 21.34
C ASP A 282 0.48 -12.46 20.02
N VAL A 283 0.29 -13.24 18.95
CA VAL A 283 0.86 -12.93 17.63
C VAL A 283 -0.26 -12.77 16.61
N GLU A 284 -0.47 -11.53 16.17
CA GLU A 284 -1.41 -11.20 15.12
C GLU A 284 -0.68 -11.00 13.79
N VAL A 285 -0.90 -11.89 12.81
CA VAL A 285 -0.39 -11.68 11.44
C VAL A 285 -1.24 -10.63 10.75
N MET A 286 -0.62 -9.50 10.40
CA MET A 286 -1.33 -8.36 9.81
C MET A 286 -1.54 -8.55 8.31
N HIS A 287 -0.48 -8.87 7.56
CA HIS A 287 -0.55 -9.12 6.12
C HIS A 287 0.64 -9.92 5.62
N GLY A 288 0.53 -10.41 4.37
CA GLY A 288 1.63 -11.04 3.65
C GLY A 288 1.42 -10.95 2.14
N ASN A 289 2.48 -10.57 1.42
CA ASN A 289 2.48 -10.37 -0.02
C ASN A 289 3.53 -11.23 -0.70
N TYR A 290 3.20 -11.72 -1.91
CA TYR A 290 4.20 -12.25 -2.83
C TYR A 290 4.99 -11.10 -3.47
N PRO A 291 6.21 -11.36 -3.99
CA PRO A 291 6.90 -10.39 -4.84
C PRO A 291 6.18 -10.26 -6.18
N VAL A 292 6.38 -9.13 -6.86
CA VAL A 292 5.89 -8.95 -8.22
C VAL A 292 6.56 -9.95 -9.16
N LEU A 293 5.76 -10.66 -9.95
CA LEU A 293 6.23 -11.52 -11.02
C LEU A 293 6.48 -10.68 -12.28
N PRO A 294 7.75 -10.52 -12.74
CA PRO A 294 8.08 -9.70 -13.90
C PRO A 294 7.42 -10.19 -15.19
N ASN A 295 6.83 -9.28 -15.97
CA ASN A 295 6.32 -9.55 -17.31
C ASN A 295 7.09 -8.72 -18.35
N HIS A 296 8.10 -9.34 -18.96
CA HIS A 296 8.98 -8.68 -19.94
C HIS A 296 8.26 -8.25 -21.22
N THR A 297 7.20 -8.96 -21.62
CA THR A 297 6.42 -8.62 -22.82
C THR A 297 5.61 -7.35 -22.60
N LEU A 298 4.87 -7.29 -21.51
CA LEU A 298 4.09 -6.10 -21.17
C LEU A 298 5.00 -4.90 -20.87
N ALA A 299 6.12 -5.10 -20.18
CA ALA A 299 7.07 -4.02 -19.91
C ALA A 299 7.62 -3.41 -21.20
N ARG A 300 7.98 -4.22 -22.20
CA ARG A 300 8.40 -3.71 -23.52
C ARG A 300 7.29 -2.93 -24.20
N LEU A 301 6.05 -3.44 -24.20
CA LEU A 301 4.92 -2.75 -24.80
C LEU A 301 4.66 -1.39 -24.14
N VAL A 302 4.72 -1.32 -22.80
CA VAL A 302 4.58 -0.06 -22.06
C VAL A 302 5.73 0.88 -22.40
N ASN A 303 6.98 0.41 -22.46
CA ASN A 303 8.14 1.22 -22.84
C ASN A 303 7.99 1.80 -24.24
N ASP A 304 7.58 1.00 -25.23
CA ASP A 304 7.41 1.43 -26.60
C ASP A 304 6.34 2.54 -26.71
N ASN A 305 5.25 2.42 -25.93
CA ASN A 305 4.23 3.46 -25.83
C ASN A 305 4.75 4.74 -25.13
N LEU A 306 5.54 4.62 -24.05
CA LEU A 306 6.17 5.78 -23.40
C LEU A 306 7.09 6.52 -24.38
N VAL A 307 7.90 5.79 -25.15
CA VAL A 307 8.77 6.38 -26.19
C VAL A 307 7.94 7.07 -27.27
N ALA A 308 6.85 6.46 -27.73
CA ALA A 308 5.96 7.04 -28.76
C ALA A 308 5.23 8.29 -28.26
N MET A 309 4.86 8.35 -26.99
CA MET A 309 4.24 9.52 -26.35
C MET A 309 5.21 10.68 -26.18
N GLY A 310 6.50 10.39 -26.06
CA GLY A 310 7.55 11.36 -25.77
C GLY A 310 7.63 11.73 -24.28
N GLY A 311 8.55 12.65 -23.96
CA GLY A 311 8.75 13.14 -22.61
C GLY A 311 7.71 14.19 -22.19
N ILE A 312 7.65 14.46 -20.89
CA ILE A 312 6.84 15.55 -20.32
C ILE A 312 7.62 16.85 -20.50
N SER A 313 6.93 17.91 -20.98
CA SER A 313 7.49 19.25 -21.03
C SER A 313 6.96 20.06 -19.85
N TYR A 314 7.87 20.63 -19.08
CA TYR A 314 7.55 21.47 -17.91
C TYR A 314 7.72 22.94 -18.25
N THR A 315 6.87 23.78 -17.68
CA THR A 315 7.04 25.22 -17.68
C THR A 315 8.24 25.64 -16.81
N GLN A 316 8.69 26.88 -16.92
CA GLN A 316 9.76 27.40 -16.05
C GLN A 316 9.34 27.42 -14.57
N GLU A 317 8.06 27.68 -14.28
CA GLU A 317 7.50 27.68 -12.93
C GLU A 317 7.49 26.27 -12.33
N GLU A 318 7.05 25.28 -13.07
CA GLU A 318 7.07 23.87 -12.66
C GLU A 318 8.50 23.36 -12.43
N GLN A 319 9.45 23.75 -13.28
CA GLN A 319 10.87 23.43 -13.11
C GLN A 319 11.43 24.05 -11.82
N ALA A 320 11.15 25.34 -11.59
CA ALA A 320 11.59 26.02 -10.36
C ALA A 320 11.00 25.37 -9.09
N PHE A 321 9.73 24.96 -9.15
CA PHE A 321 9.08 24.23 -8.08
C PHE A 321 9.78 22.88 -7.79
N ALA A 322 10.03 22.10 -8.84
CA ALA A 322 10.71 20.81 -8.73
C ALA A 322 12.16 20.96 -8.22
N GLU A 323 12.92 21.97 -8.68
CA GLU A 323 14.28 22.26 -8.21
C GLU A 323 14.28 22.65 -6.72
N THR A 324 13.27 23.41 -6.28
CA THR A 324 13.13 23.76 -4.85
C THR A 324 12.89 22.52 -4.00
N ILE A 325 11.99 21.61 -4.41
CA ILE A 325 11.81 20.31 -3.72
C ILE A 325 13.12 19.53 -3.72
N ARG A 326 13.78 19.40 -4.88
CA ARG A 326 15.04 18.65 -5.00
C ARG A 326 16.12 19.18 -4.06
N SER A 327 16.18 20.47 -3.82
CA SER A 327 17.16 21.09 -2.90
C SER A 327 16.94 20.70 -1.44
N THR A 328 15.77 20.16 -1.08
CA THR A 328 15.45 19.65 0.27
C THR A 328 15.80 18.17 0.44
N LEU A 329 16.11 17.46 -0.65
CA LEU A 329 16.50 16.07 -0.66
C LEU A 329 18.02 15.97 -0.49
N ILE A 330 18.48 15.20 0.48
CA ILE A 330 19.90 14.98 0.79
C ILE A 330 20.35 13.64 0.25
#